data_89eb94fa0f1cab35609f3e0fe84ee536
#
_entry.id   89eb94fa0f1cab35609f3e0fe84ee536
#
_cell.length_a   1.000
_cell.length_b   1.000
_cell.length_c   1.000
_cell.angle_alpha   90.00
_cell.angle_beta   90.00
_cell.angle_gamma   90.00
#
_symmetry.space_group_name_H-M   'P 1'
#
loop_
_entity.id
_entity.type
_entity.pdbx_description
1 polymer ?
#
loop_
_entity_poly.entity_id
_entity_poly.type
_entity_poly.pdbx_seq_one_letter_code
_entity_poly.pdbx_strand_id
1 'polypeptide(L)'
;MRLKEAFERGLRTKGVQYLSQKRVLEVRHQADEYFEVGVGWTTAEQTVRSRGIILASGRFIGGGLHADRKRIKETIFDLPVHQPGNRTDWHGRDFLDPRGHLVNRAGLEIDDSFRPLNSFRQPAFRTLFAAGSLLAHNDWKRMKCGAGVAIASAFGAVKAFMRLCQ
;
A
#
# COMPACT_ATOMS: atom_id res chain seq x y z
N MET A 1 -16.72 19.03 13.15
CA MET A 1 -16.80 18.09 12.00
C MET A 1 -15.55 17.25 11.96
N ARG A 2 -15.66 15.94 11.95
CA ARG A 2 -14.52 15.04 11.94
C ARG A 2 -13.99 14.89 10.52
N LEU A 3 -12.68 14.76 10.36
CA LEU A 3 -12.01 14.63 9.06
C LEU A 3 -12.63 13.52 8.21
N LYS A 4 -12.96 12.38 8.82
CA LYS A 4 -13.64 11.25 8.15
C LYS A 4 -14.94 11.69 7.47
N GLU A 5 -15.83 12.40 8.17
CA GLU A 5 -17.11 12.85 7.62
C GLU A 5 -16.94 13.83 6.46
N ALA A 6 -15.91 14.69 6.54
CA ALA A 6 -15.59 15.61 5.46
C ALA A 6 -15.13 14.86 4.20
N PHE A 7 -14.27 13.85 4.36
CA PHE A 7 -13.81 12.99 3.25
C PHE A 7 -14.96 12.19 2.65
N GLU A 8 -15.77 11.51 3.45
CA GLU A 8 -16.91 10.72 2.95
C GLU A 8 -17.89 11.56 2.16
N ARG A 9 -18.18 12.79 2.63
CA ARG A 9 -19.03 13.74 1.90
C ARG A 9 -18.36 14.16 0.58
N GLY A 10 -17.08 14.55 0.62
CA GLY A 10 -16.32 14.98 -0.56
C GLY A 10 -16.20 13.88 -1.61
N LEU A 11 -16.00 12.62 -1.22
CA LEU A 11 -15.93 11.48 -2.13
C LEU A 11 -17.25 11.28 -2.87
N ARG A 12 -18.38 11.33 -2.15
CA ARG A 12 -19.72 11.21 -2.76
C ARG A 12 -20.01 12.30 -3.78
N THR A 13 -19.66 13.56 -3.47
CA THR A 13 -19.87 14.68 -4.42
C THR A 13 -19.02 14.56 -5.69
N LYS A 14 -17.93 13.79 -5.65
CA LYS A 14 -17.07 13.48 -6.79
C LYS A 14 -17.43 12.17 -7.52
N GLY A 15 -18.54 11.55 -7.17
CA GLY A 15 -18.96 10.27 -7.77
C GLY A 15 -18.09 9.09 -7.39
N VAL A 16 -17.30 9.20 -6.32
CA VAL A 16 -16.45 8.10 -5.84
C VAL A 16 -17.30 7.12 -5.03
N GLN A 17 -17.28 5.87 -5.43
CA GLN A 17 -17.90 4.79 -4.66
C GLN A 17 -17.01 4.43 -3.47
N TYR A 18 -17.55 4.52 -2.27
CA TYR A 18 -16.87 4.17 -1.03
C TYR A 18 -17.47 2.90 -0.43
N LEU A 19 -16.69 1.84 -0.40
CA LEU A 19 -17.07 0.54 0.16
C LEU A 19 -16.55 0.42 1.59
N SER A 20 -17.31 0.92 2.56
CA SER A 20 -16.93 0.85 3.98
C SER A 20 -17.09 -0.56 4.55
N GLN A 21 -16.26 -0.91 5.53
CA GLN A 21 -16.30 -2.20 6.23
C GLN A 21 -16.12 -3.43 5.31
N LYS A 22 -15.52 -3.23 4.14
CA LYS A 22 -15.16 -4.30 3.21
C LYS A 22 -13.65 -4.44 3.12
N ARG A 23 -13.20 -5.64 2.80
CA ARG A 23 -11.80 -5.98 2.58
C ARG A 23 -11.61 -6.42 1.13
N VAL A 24 -10.44 -6.15 0.59
CA VAL A 24 -9.96 -6.82 -0.61
C VAL A 24 -9.52 -8.22 -0.19
N LEU A 25 -10.13 -9.23 -0.77
CA LEU A 25 -9.89 -10.63 -0.43
C LEU A 25 -9.04 -11.32 -1.49
N GLU A 26 -9.22 -10.94 -2.75
CA GLU A 26 -8.42 -11.45 -3.86
C GLU A 26 -8.27 -10.39 -4.95
N VAL A 27 -7.18 -10.49 -5.70
CA VAL A 27 -6.97 -9.69 -6.91
C VAL A 27 -6.46 -10.61 -8.00
N ARG A 28 -7.06 -10.51 -9.19
CA ARG A 28 -6.63 -11.22 -10.40
C ARG A 28 -6.26 -10.18 -11.46
N HIS A 29 -5.13 -10.36 -12.10
CA HIS A 29 -4.73 -9.56 -13.26
C HIS A 29 -5.08 -10.34 -14.53
N GLN A 30 -5.82 -9.71 -15.42
CA GLN A 30 -6.28 -10.32 -16.66
C GLN A 30 -5.44 -9.83 -17.86
N ALA A 31 -5.41 -10.64 -18.92
CA ALA A 31 -4.61 -10.37 -20.12
C ALA A 31 -4.91 -9.03 -20.81
N ASP A 32 -6.12 -8.48 -20.63
CA ASP A 32 -6.55 -7.19 -21.18
C ASP A 32 -6.09 -5.98 -20.34
N GLU A 33 -5.04 -6.15 -19.53
CA GLU A 33 -4.47 -5.10 -18.66
C GLU A 33 -5.46 -4.51 -17.64
N TYR A 34 -6.41 -5.28 -17.14
CA TYR A 34 -7.27 -4.86 -16.03
C TYR A 34 -7.16 -5.81 -14.83
N PHE A 35 -7.61 -5.32 -13.69
CA PHE A 35 -7.69 -6.09 -12.45
C PHE A 35 -9.13 -6.41 -12.12
N GLU A 36 -9.37 -7.63 -11.64
CA GLU A 36 -10.58 -8.05 -10.96
C GLU A 36 -10.31 -8.13 -9.47
N VAL A 37 -11.01 -7.33 -8.70
CA VAL A 37 -10.82 -7.18 -7.25
C VAL A 37 -12.05 -7.74 -6.54
N GLY A 38 -11.87 -8.86 -5.86
CA GLY A 38 -12.90 -9.45 -5.00
C GLY A 38 -12.97 -8.72 -3.66
N VAL A 39 -14.11 -8.13 -3.36
CA VAL A 39 -14.34 -7.32 -2.16
C VAL A 39 -15.45 -7.91 -1.33
N GLY A 40 -15.24 -8.04 -0.02
CA GLY A 40 -16.23 -8.59 0.89
C GLY A 40 -15.76 -8.59 2.34
N TRP A 41 -16.43 -9.35 3.19
CA TRP A 41 -16.01 -9.52 4.59
C TRP A 41 -15.21 -10.81 4.79
N THR A 42 -15.83 -11.97 4.60
CA THR A 42 -15.21 -13.31 4.69
C THR A 42 -15.13 -13.99 3.33
N THR A 43 -16.05 -13.67 2.45
CA THR A 43 -16.11 -14.13 1.06
C THR A 43 -16.28 -12.94 0.13
N ALA A 44 -15.87 -13.08 -1.14
CA ALA A 44 -16.07 -12.03 -2.13
C ALA A 44 -17.58 -11.86 -2.40
N GLU A 45 -18.13 -10.73 -2.01
CA GLU A 45 -19.53 -10.36 -2.18
C GLU A 45 -19.74 -9.55 -3.46
N GLN A 46 -18.68 -8.89 -3.92
CA GLN A 46 -18.66 -8.06 -5.10
C GLN A 46 -17.32 -8.17 -5.81
N THR A 47 -17.33 -8.18 -7.13
CA THR A 47 -16.12 -8.05 -7.95
C THR A 47 -16.11 -6.68 -8.61
N VAL A 48 -14.99 -5.95 -8.41
CA VAL A 48 -14.75 -4.65 -9.03
C VAL A 48 -13.72 -4.82 -10.14
N ARG A 49 -14.08 -4.44 -11.36
CA ARG A 49 -13.16 -4.41 -12.50
C ARG A 49 -12.51 -3.03 -12.59
N SER A 50 -11.17 -2.98 -12.64
CA SER A 50 -10.41 -1.72 -12.64
C SER A 50 -9.24 -1.78 -13.62
N ARG A 51 -8.99 -0.67 -14.33
CA ARG A 51 -7.80 -0.48 -15.20
C ARG A 51 -6.52 -0.21 -14.44
N GLY A 52 -6.60 0.14 -13.18
CA GLY A 52 -5.44 0.37 -12.34
C GLY A 52 -5.80 0.35 -10.86
N ILE A 53 -4.80 0.10 -10.02
CA ILE A 53 -4.94 0.04 -8.57
C ILE A 53 -3.90 0.93 -7.92
N ILE A 54 -4.29 1.63 -6.86
CA ILE A 54 -3.37 2.28 -5.93
C ILE A 54 -3.45 1.55 -4.59
N LEU A 55 -2.37 0.84 -4.23
CA LEU A 55 -2.23 0.19 -2.94
C LEU A 55 -1.96 1.24 -1.85
N ALA A 56 -2.95 1.49 -1.01
CA ALA A 56 -2.85 2.34 0.16
C ALA A 56 -3.23 1.57 1.44
N SER A 57 -2.96 0.27 1.45
CA SER A 57 -3.38 -0.70 2.47
C SER A 57 -2.69 -0.51 3.82
N GLY A 58 -1.69 0.35 3.89
CA GLY A 58 -0.93 0.59 5.11
C GLY A 58 0.02 -0.56 5.45
N ARG A 59 0.51 -0.57 6.69
CA ARG A 59 1.41 -1.61 7.20
C ARG A 59 0.63 -2.63 8.03
N PHE A 60 1.21 -3.02 9.16
CA PHE A 60 0.71 -4.10 10.03
C PHE A 60 -0.70 -3.84 10.58
N ILE A 61 -1.00 -2.62 11.07
CA ILE A 61 -2.32 -2.28 11.60
C ILE A 61 -3.36 -2.19 10.48
N GLY A 62 -2.97 -1.65 9.32
CA GLY A 62 -3.85 -1.58 8.14
C GLY A 62 -4.04 -2.92 7.43
N GLY A 63 -3.21 -3.91 7.75
CA GLY A 63 -3.25 -5.23 7.14
C GLY A 63 -2.58 -5.34 5.78
N GLY A 64 -1.94 -4.28 5.27
CA GLY A 64 -1.19 -4.32 4.02
C GLY A 64 0.12 -5.10 4.11
N LEU A 65 0.69 -5.18 5.31
CA LEU A 65 1.83 -6.05 5.62
C LEU A 65 1.47 -7.01 6.74
N HIS A 66 1.90 -8.24 6.60
CA HIS A 66 1.79 -9.29 7.61
C HIS A 66 3.18 -9.81 7.98
N ALA A 67 3.50 -9.83 9.27
CA ALA A 67 4.75 -10.37 9.79
C ALA A 67 4.53 -11.77 10.36
N ASP A 68 5.22 -12.75 9.84
CA ASP A 68 5.32 -14.07 10.43
C ASP A 68 6.66 -14.27 11.18
N ARG A 69 6.99 -15.50 11.57
CA ARG A 69 8.24 -15.81 12.29
C ARG A 69 9.48 -15.67 11.40
N LYS A 70 9.35 -15.65 10.09
CA LYS A 70 10.46 -15.69 9.13
C LYS A 70 10.61 -14.38 8.37
N ARG A 71 9.49 -13.80 7.91
CA ARG A 71 9.50 -12.64 7.02
C ARG A 71 8.27 -11.77 7.15
N ILE A 72 8.35 -10.58 6.56
CA ILE A 72 7.22 -9.69 6.33
C ILE A 72 6.74 -9.90 4.89
N LYS A 73 5.43 -10.02 4.69
CA LYS A 73 4.77 -10.21 3.40
C LYS A 73 3.80 -9.08 3.12
N GLU A 74 3.70 -8.69 1.87
CA GLU A 74 2.58 -7.89 1.36
C GLU A 74 1.39 -8.83 1.13
N THR A 75 0.17 -8.41 1.50
CA THR A 75 -0.96 -9.33 1.71
C THR A 75 -1.91 -9.45 0.51
N ILE A 76 -1.79 -8.61 -0.51
CA ILE A 76 -2.76 -8.53 -1.62
C ILE A 76 -2.18 -9.10 -2.91
N PHE A 77 -0.94 -8.75 -3.25
CA PHE A 77 -0.26 -9.16 -4.47
C PHE A 77 0.97 -10.03 -4.23
N ASP A 78 1.31 -10.34 -2.96
CA ASP A 78 2.54 -11.03 -2.54
C ASP A 78 3.81 -10.39 -3.11
N LEU A 79 3.83 -9.05 -3.16
CA LEU A 79 4.96 -8.29 -3.68
C LEU A 79 6.17 -8.39 -2.75
N PRO A 80 7.41 -8.30 -3.30
CA PRO A 80 8.62 -8.25 -2.50
C PRO A 80 8.60 -7.08 -1.51
N VAL A 81 8.88 -7.37 -0.24
CA VAL A 81 8.95 -6.38 0.82
C VAL A 81 10.41 -6.13 1.17
N HIS A 82 10.84 -4.86 1.09
CA HIS A 82 12.10 -4.44 1.68
C HIS A 82 12.03 -4.63 3.19
N GLN A 83 12.94 -5.43 3.74
CA GLN A 83 13.00 -5.77 5.16
C GLN A 83 14.40 -6.24 5.55
N PRO A 84 14.79 -6.19 6.84
CA PRO A 84 16.02 -6.80 7.30
C PRO A 84 16.07 -8.30 7.00
N GLY A 85 17.24 -8.81 6.62
CA GLY A 85 17.41 -10.21 6.23
C GLY A 85 17.08 -11.21 7.34
N ASN A 86 17.39 -10.85 8.58
CA ASN A 86 17.13 -11.70 9.74
C ASN A 86 16.11 -11.03 10.68
N ARG A 87 15.28 -11.87 11.31
CA ARG A 87 14.32 -11.39 12.30
C ARG A 87 15.00 -10.73 13.52
N THR A 88 16.16 -11.17 13.90
CA THR A 88 16.96 -10.61 15.01
C THR A 88 17.30 -9.14 14.77
N ASP A 89 17.35 -8.71 13.53
CA ASP A 89 17.71 -7.35 13.14
C ASP A 89 16.48 -6.42 13.06
N TRP A 90 15.26 -6.95 13.23
CA TRP A 90 14.04 -6.15 13.16
C TRP A 90 13.99 -5.07 14.23
N HIS A 91 14.45 -5.41 15.44
CA HIS A 91 14.43 -4.51 16.59
C HIS A 91 15.82 -4.35 17.16
N GLY A 92 16.22 -3.11 17.48
CA GLY A 92 17.35 -2.84 18.34
C GLY A 92 17.09 -3.34 19.77
N ARG A 93 18.16 -3.47 20.56
CA ARG A 93 18.09 -3.90 21.95
C ARG A 93 17.22 -2.98 22.82
N ASP A 94 17.35 -1.70 22.63
CA ASP A 94 16.69 -0.68 23.41
C ASP A 94 15.37 -0.27 22.75
N PHE A 95 14.26 -0.29 23.49
CA PHE A 95 12.94 0.08 22.96
C PHE A 95 12.91 1.52 22.36
N LEU A 96 13.65 2.45 22.97
CA LEU A 96 13.77 3.82 22.50
C LEU A 96 15.11 4.07 21.80
N ASP A 97 15.65 3.10 21.05
CA ASP A 97 16.90 3.27 20.32
C ASP A 97 16.83 4.52 19.41
N PRO A 98 17.74 5.49 19.59
CA PRO A 98 17.73 6.71 18.79
C PRO A 98 17.95 6.47 17.29
N ARG A 99 18.49 5.31 16.89
CA ARG A 99 18.64 4.87 15.49
C ARG A 99 17.33 4.33 14.92
N GLY A 100 16.35 4.03 15.77
CA GLY A 100 15.10 3.38 15.43
C GLY A 100 15.25 1.88 15.20
N HIS A 101 14.17 1.24 14.86
CA HIS A 101 14.13 -0.19 14.56
C HIS A 101 14.00 -0.41 13.06
N LEU A 102 14.80 -1.29 12.49
CA LEU A 102 14.83 -1.52 11.04
C LEU A 102 13.48 -1.96 10.48
N VAL A 103 12.68 -2.69 11.27
CA VAL A 103 11.31 -3.09 10.89
C VAL A 103 10.41 -1.90 10.57
N ASN A 104 10.67 -0.72 11.15
CA ASN A 104 9.90 0.48 10.87
C ASN A 104 10.10 1.02 9.45
N ARG A 105 11.14 0.57 8.75
CA ARG A 105 11.44 0.92 7.36
C ARG A 105 10.98 -0.12 6.35
N ALA A 106 10.42 -1.24 6.83
CA ALA A 106 9.90 -2.28 5.95
C ALA A 106 8.74 -1.77 5.11
N GLY A 107 8.64 -2.19 3.86
CA GLY A 107 7.60 -1.77 2.93
C GLY A 107 7.92 -2.14 1.49
N LEU A 108 7.10 -1.66 0.56
CA LEU A 108 7.32 -1.84 -0.87
C LEU A 108 8.31 -0.81 -1.40
N GLU A 109 9.30 -1.26 -2.16
CA GLU A 109 10.12 -0.40 -3.00
C GLU A 109 9.32 -0.04 -4.26
N ILE A 110 9.48 1.20 -4.72
CA ILE A 110 8.76 1.75 -5.87
C ILE A 110 9.75 2.38 -6.87
N ASP A 111 9.32 2.51 -8.13
CA ASP A 111 10.01 3.35 -9.11
C ASP A 111 9.59 4.83 -9.00
N ASP A 112 10.16 5.68 -9.83
CA ASP A 112 9.87 7.13 -9.89
C ASP A 112 8.41 7.44 -10.28
N SER A 113 7.69 6.46 -10.78
CA SER A 113 6.26 6.54 -11.13
C SER A 113 5.35 5.93 -10.04
N PHE A 114 5.89 5.66 -8.85
CA PHE A 114 5.16 5.06 -7.72
C PHE A 114 4.66 3.63 -7.97
N ARG A 115 5.24 2.90 -8.93
CA ARG A 115 4.89 1.50 -9.20
C ARG A 115 5.74 0.58 -8.31
N PRO A 116 5.12 -0.38 -7.59
CA PRO A 116 5.88 -1.33 -6.78
C PRO A 116 6.77 -2.21 -7.65
N LEU A 117 7.97 -2.50 -7.13
CA LEU A 117 8.97 -3.30 -7.83
C LEU A 117 8.80 -4.79 -7.52
N ASN A 118 9.03 -5.63 -8.51
CA ASN A 118 9.15 -7.07 -8.38
C ASN A 118 10.58 -7.48 -7.93
N SER A 119 10.84 -8.78 -7.82
CA SER A 119 12.14 -9.33 -7.42
C SER A 119 13.29 -9.00 -8.39
N PHE A 120 12.99 -8.61 -9.62
CA PHE A 120 13.95 -8.17 -10.64
C PHE A 120 14.15 -6.67 -10.66
N ARG A 121 13.60 -5.93 -9.66
CA ARG A 121 13.63 -4.46 -9.59
C ARG A 121 12.95 -3.76 -10.77
N GLN A 122 11.98 -4.41 -11.37
CA GLN A 122 11.13 -3.86 -12.42
C GLN A 122 9.73 -3.63 -11.86
N PRO A 123 8.93 -2.73 -12.44
CA PRO A 123 7.52 -2.58 -12.06
C PRO A 123 6.78 -3.91 -12.13
N ALA A 124 6.13 -4.30 -11.03
CA ALA A 124 5.40 -5.58 -10.97
C ALA A 124 4.24 -5.62 -11.97
N PHE A 125 3.54 -4.49 -12.12
CA PHE A 125 2.47 -4.32 -13.09
C PHE A 125 2.50 -2.88 -13.63
N ARG A 126 2.08 -2.70 -14.87
CA ARG A 126 2.09 -1.39 -15.55
C ARG A 126 1.21 -0.36 -14.85
N THR A 127 0.04 -0.77 -14.36
CA THR A 127 -0.99 0.10 -13.80
C THR A 127 -1.28 -0.17 -12.31
N LEU A 128 -0.31 -0.76 -11.61
CA LEU A 128 -0.32 -0.89 -10.15
C LEU A 128 0.60 0.16 -9.53
N PHE A 129 0.08 0.89 -8.56
CA PHE A 129 0.80 1.94 -7.83
C PHE A 129 0.72 1.69 -6.33
N ALA A 130 1.64 2.28 -5.56
CA ALA A 130 1.63 2.20 -4.10
C ALA A 130 1.77 3.59 -3.48
N ALA A 131 1.12 3.79 -2.33
CA ALA A 131 1.11 5.06 -1.63
C ALA A 131 1.02 4.89 -0.11
N GLY A 132 1.44 5.91 0.60
CA GLY A 132 1.31 6.02 2.05
C GLY A 132 2.32 5.20 2.83
N SER A 133 1.91 4.74 4.00
CA SER A 133 2.81 4.05 4.93
C SER A 133 3.28 2.67 4.47
N LEU A 134 2.69 2.11 3.41
CA LEU A 134 3.14 0.87 2.79
C LEU A 134 4.53 0.99 2.13
N LEU A 135 4.94 2.19 1.79
CA LEU A 135 6.22 2.45 1.11
C LEU A 135 7.41 2.17 2.03
N ALA A 136 8.46 1.57 1.47
CA ALA A 136 9.70 1.28 2.15
C ALA A 136 10.46 2.55 2.58
N HIS A 137 11.49 2.37 3.40
CA HIS A 137 12.45 3.39 3.86
C HIS A 137 11.87 4.52 4.71
N ASN A 138 10.55 4.55 4.92
CA ASN A 138 9.88 5.60 5.69
C ASN A 138 9.73 5.19 7.16
N ASP A 139 10.65 5.61 8.02
CA ASP A 139 10.50 5.48 9.48
C ASP A 139 9.58 6.58 10.03
N TRP A 140 8.28 6.42 9.82
CA TRP A 140 7.26 7.38 10.21
C TRP A 140 7.25 7.71 11.71
N LYS A 141 7.69 6.77 12.57
CA LYS A 141 7.78 7.00 14.03
C LYS A 141 8.79 8.10 14.37
N ARG A 142 9.94 8.06 13.70
CA ARG A 142 11.02 9.04 13.92
C ARG A 142 10.82 10.31 13.12
N MET A 143 10.48 10.16 11.85
CA MET A 143 10.35 11.29 10.91
C MET A 143 9.07 12.09 11.14
N LYS A 144 8.07 11.53 11.83
CA LYS A 144 6.75 12.15 12.13
C LYS A 144 6.05 12.71 10.88
N CYS A 145 6.34 12.14 9.71
CA CYS A 145 5.91 12.65 8.40
C CYS A 145 4.80 11.81 7.74
N GLY A 146 4.16 10.89 8.50
CA GLY A 146 3.22 9.93 7.94
C GLY A 146 2.10 10.53 7.08
N ALA A 147 1.48 11.64 7.53
CA ALA A 147 0.45 12.33 6.76
C ALA A 147 1.00 12.96 5.47
N GLY A 148 2.19 13.60 5.55
CA GLY A 148 2.84 14.20 4.38
C GLY A 148 3.20 13.16 3.33
N VAL A 149 3.79 12.03 3.74
CA VAL A 149 4.10 10.90 2.84
C VAL A 149 2.82 10.35 2.20
N ALA A 150 1.75 10.17 2.99
CA ALA A 150 0.49 9.65 2.47
C ALA A 150 -0.11 10.56 1.38
N ILE A 151 -0.15 11.88 1.63
CA ILE A 151 -0.70 12.85 0.68
C ILE A 151 0.19 12.96 -0.57
N ALA A 152 1.50 13.13 -0.39
CA ALA A 152 2.43 13.32 -1.51
C ALA A 152 2.49 12.09 -2.41
N SER A 153 2.61 10.89 -1.84
CA SER A 153 2.67 9.66 -2.61
C SER A 153 1.35 9.31 -3.30
N ALA A 154 0.21 9.56 -2.65
CA ALA A 154 -1.11 9.39 -3.28
C ALA A 154 -1.28 10.33 -4.48
N PHE A 155 -0.90 11.60 -4.33
CA PHE A 155 -0.93 12.57 -5.42
C PHE A 155 -0.01 12.15 -6.58
N GLY A 156 1.23 11.72 -6.26
CA GLY A 156 2.19 11.24 -7.26
C GLY A 156 1.68 10.02 -8.02
N ALA A 157 1.14 9.02 -7.31
CA ALA A 157 0.56 7.81 -7.89
C ALA A 157 -0.61 8.12 -8.83
N VAL A 158 -1.53 9.01 -8.43
CA VAL A 158 -2.64 9.45 -9.28
C VAL A 158 -2.13 10.15 -10.53
N LYS A 159 -1.17 11.09 -10.41
CA LYS A 159 -0.58 11.76 -11.58
C LYS A 159 0.10 10.78 -12.53
N ALA A 160 0.82 9.80 -12.02
CA ALA A 160 1.46 8.77 -12.81
C ALA A 160 0.42 7.91 -13.57
N PHE A 161 -0.64 7.49 -12.89
CA PHE A 161 -1.74 6.77 -13.52
C PHE A 161 -2.41 7.58 -14.65
N MET A 162 -2.71 8.84 -14.40
CA MET A 162 -3.35 9.71 -15.41
C MET A 162 -2.50 9.87 -16.67
N ARG A 163 -1.17 9.94 -16.53
CA ARG A 163 -0.25 10.00 -17.69
C ARG A 163 -0.27 8.73 -18.54
N LEU A 164 -0.55 7.57 -17.93
CA LEU A 164 -0.66 6.31 -18.67
C LEU A 164 -2.00 6.15 -19.40
N CYS A 165 -3.02 6.92 -19.00
CA CYS A 165 -4.35 6.87 -19.60
C CYS A 165 -4.58 7.91 -20.71
N GLN A 166 -3.56 8.76 -20.96
CA GLN A 166 -3.54 9.70 -22.09
C GLN A 166 -2.91 9.05 -23.32
#